data_38982cddea7135721bdd823d23138c12
#
_entry.id   38982cddea7135721bdd823d23138c12
#
_cell.length_a   1.000
_cell.length_b   1.000
_cell.length_c   1.000
_cell.angle_alpha   90.00
_cell.angle_beta   90.00
_cell.angle_gamma   90.00
#
_symmetry.space_group_name_H-M   'P 1'
#
loop_
_entity.id
_entity.type
_entity.pdbx_description
1 polymer ?
#
loop_
_entity_poly.entity_id
_entity_poly.type
_entity_poly.pdbx_seq_one_letter_code
_entity_poly.pdbx_strand_id
1 'polypeptide(L)'
;CRTATKLAAKLSGIYVERLVNEPSAAALAYQARHGFGDGTYMIVDFGGGTLDISIVDSFDSVMEILAVAGDNHLGGKDFNEAIAYYFCKENGIDMNPLSPDDKAIVYRLAEECKISLPTQPMAMMIANIGGKQLSLTLDNNKLIEVCSAVFERVASPVRKALHDSRLSIDDIDDIILVGGSCKMPTVRAFIEKITGKRPCTDIDPDTAIAQGAGIFAGIKDRNDKLQDII
;
A
#
# COMPACT_ATOMS: atom_id res chain seq x y z
N CYS A 1 4.61 12.96 -15.42
CA CYS A 1 4.15 11.56 -15.34
C CYS A 1 3.11 11.21 -16.42
N ARG A 2 1.90 11.84 -16.51
CA ARG A 2 0.82 11.48 -17.45
C ARG A 2 1.27 11.35 -18.91
N THR A 3 2.07 12.31 -19.40
CA THR A 3 2.61 12.29 -20.78
C THR A 3 3.52 11.08 -21.01
N ALA A 4 4.39 10.76 -20.04
CA ALA A 4 5.28 9.61 -20.12
C ALA A 4 4.52 8.29 -20.15
N THR A 5 3.46 8.14 -19.34
CA THR A 5 2.59 6.96 -19.30
C THR A 5 1.89 6.77 -20.65
N LYS A 6 1.30 7.84 -21.24
CA LYS A 6 0.69 7.78 -22.56
C LYS A 6 1.70 7.43 -23.66
N LEU A 7 2.93 7.99 -23.57
CA LEU A 7 3.99 7.68 -24.54
C LEU A 7 4.43 6.23 -24.43
N ALA A 8 4.63 5.71 -23.22
CA ALA A 8 5.00 4.31 -23.01
C ALA A 8 3.95 3.34 -23.59
N ALA A 9 2.67 3.60 -23.32
CA ALA A 9 1.58 2.81 -23.89
C ALA A 9 1.57 2.88 -25.43
N LYS A 10 1.74 4.08 -26.01
CA LYS A 10 1.83 4.26 -27.47
C LYS A 10 3.00 3.48 -28.07
N LEU A 11 4.17 3.48 -27.42
CA LEU A 11 5.34 2.71 -27.87
C LEU A 11 5.11 1.20 -27.79
N SER A 12 4.26 0.75 -26.88
CA SER A 12 3.83 -0.65 -26.77
C SER A 12 2.66 -1.02 -27.68
N GLY A 13 2.22 -0.11 -28.57
CA GLY A 13 1.09 -0.35 -29.49
C GLY A 13 -0.29 -0.24 -28.82
N ILE A 14 -0.37 0.28 -27.59
CA ILE A 14 -1.61 0.43 -26.84
C ILE A 14 -2.13 1.86 -27.00
N TYR A 15 -3.38 1.99 -27.45
CA TYR A 15 -4.07 3.28 -27.48
C TYR A 15 -4.67 3.58 -26.09
N VAL A 16 -4.25 4.70 -25.50
CA VAL A 16 -4.76 5.19 -24.21
C VAL A 16 -5.67 6.37 -24.44
N GLU A 17 -6.94 6.15 -24.23
CA GLU A 17 -7.95 7.20 -24.38
C GLU A 17 -7.90 8.16 -23.19
N ARG A 18 -7.96 7.63 -21.96
CA ARG A 18 -7.88 8.41 -20.71
C ARG A 18 -6.94 7.76 -19.69
N LEU A 19 -6.48 8.55 -18.75
CA LEU A 19 -5.76 8.13 -17.55
C LEU A 19 -6.64 8.48 -16.34
N VAL A 20 -6.83 7.50 -15.46
CA VAL A 20 -7.52 7.68 -14.16
C VAL A 20 -6.46 7.76 -13.07
N ASN A 21 -6.67 8.60 -12.09
CA ASN A 21 -5.80 8.64 -10.90
C ASN A 21 -6.07 7.41 -10.04
N GLU A 22 -5.03 6.82 -9.47
CA GLU A 22 -5.12 5.64 -8.61
C GLU A 22 -6.12 5.81 -7.45
N PRO A 23 -6.09 6.92 -6.66
CA PRO A 23 -7.04 7.10 -5.58
C PRO A 23 -8.49 7.24 -6.06
N SER A 24 -8.74 7.89 -7.20
CA SER A 24 -10.09 7.97 -7.76
C SER A 24 -10.58 6.58 -8.21
N ALA A 25 -9.71 5.77 -8.80
CA ALA A 25 -10.06 4.39 -9.15
C ALA A 25 -10.37 3.54 -7.91
N ALA A 26 -9.57 3.66 -6.84
CA ALA A 26 -9.83 2.95 -5.59
C ALA A 26 -11.19 3.34 -4.97
N ALA A 27 -11.52 4.65 -4.95
CA ALA A 27 -12.79 5.15 -4.47
C ALA A 27 -13.97 4.64 -5.31
N LEU A 28 -13.83 4.58 -6.66
CA LEU A 28 -14.84 3.99 -7.55
C LEU A 28 -15.08 2.50 -7.28
N ALA A 29 -14.01 1.74 -7.06
CA ALA A 29 -14.12 0.32 -6.71
C ALA A 29 -14.87 0.12 -5.38
N TYR A 30 -14.59 0.98 -4.40
CA TYR A 30 -15.29 1.00 -3.12
C TYR A 30 -16.78 1.30 -3.30
N GLN A 31 -17.12 2.40 -3.98
CA GLN A 31 -18.50 2.82 -4.20
C GLN A 31 -19.33 1.80 -5.02
N ALA A 32 -18.72 1.15 -5.99
CA ALA A 32 -19.40 0.11 -6.76
C ALA A 32 -19.84 -1.07 -5.89
N ARG A 33 -19.19 -1.31 -4.76
CA ARG A 33 -19.49 -2.39 -3.83
C ARG A 33 -20.45 -1.96 -2.71
N HIS A 34 -20.32 -0.72 -2.24
CA HIS A 34 -21.07 -0.20 -1.09
C HIS A 34 -22.26 0.70 -1.48
N GLY A 35 -22.36 1.04 -2.76
CA GLY A 35 -23.35 1.98 -3.31
C GLY A 35 -22.69 3.30 -3.70
N PHE A 36 -23.07 3.81 -4.87
CA PHE A 36 -22.64 5.14 -5.30
C PHE A 36 -23.34 6.20 -4.48
N GLY A 37 -22.59 7.17 -3.96
CA GLY A 37 -23.11 8.25 -3.14
C GLY A 37 -22.03 9.24 -2.76
N ASP A 38 -22.44 10.29 -2.05
CA ASP A 38 -21.54 11.27 -1.49
C ASP A 38 -20.74 10.65 -0.34
N GLY A 39 -19.50 11.10 -0.18
CA GLY A 39 -18.65 10.63 0.91
C GLY A 39 -17.20 11.03 0.74
N THR A 40 -16.51 11.13 1.87
CA THR A 40 -15.10 11.50 1.93
C THR A 40 -14.26 10.28 2.36
N TYR A 41 -13.28 9.91 1.55
CA TYR A 41 -12.51 8.69 1.70
C TYR A 41 -11.02 9.00 1.90
N MET A 42 -10.39 8.29 2.83
CA MET A 42 -8.94 8.24 2.91
C MET A 42 -8.45 7.00 2.17
N ILE A 43 -7.70 7.18 1.09
CA ILE A 43 -7.07 6.11 0.35
C ILE A 43 -5.63 5.95 0.86
N VAL A 44 -5.31 4.77 1.35
CA VAL A 44 -3.96 4.39 1.80
C VAL A 44 -3.39 3.42 0.77
N ASP A 45 -2.59 3.94 -0.15
CA ASP A 45 -1.89 3.11 -1.14
C ASP A 45 -0.48 2.80 -0.61
N PHE A 46 -0.31 1.57 -0.11
CA PHE A 46 0.93 1.11 0.46
C PHE A 46 1.49 -0.07 -0.34
N GLY A 47 2.31 0.30 -1.31
CA GLY A 47 2.94 -0.62 -2.24
C GLY A 47 4.26 -1.24 -1.74
N GLY A 48 5.04 -1.77 -2.67
CA GLY A 48 6.34 -2.39 -2.36
C GLY A 48 7.46 -1.39 -2.07
N GLY A 49 7.35 -0.12 -2.52
CA GLY A 49 8.41 0.89 -2.37
C GLY A 49 7.91 2.30 -2.09
N THR A 50 6.60 2.55 -2.14
CA THR A 50 5.98 3.85 -1.92
C THR A 50 4.78 3.74 -1.00
N LEU A 51 4.52 4.81 -0.25
CA LEU A 51 3.30 5.03 0.50
C LEU A 51 2.68 6.33 0.02
N ASP A 52 1.44 6.27 -0.45
CA ASP A 52 0.65 7.43 -0.85
C ASP A 52 -0.66 7.47 -0.05
N ILE A 53 -0.95 8.61 0.55
CA ILE A 53 -2.20 8.87 1.28
C ILE A 53 -2.94 9.95 0.53
N SER A 54 -4.16 9.67 0.09
CA SER A 54 -5.01 10.62 -0.61
C SER A 54 -6.33 10.79 0.12
N ILE A 55 -6.80 12.02 0.22
CA ILE A 55 -8.16 12.32 0.67
C ILE A 55 -8.99 12.62 -0.59
N VAL A 56 -10.02 11.83 -0.80
CA VAL A 56 -10.91 11.90 -1.97
C VAL A 56 -12.31 12.23 -1.47
N ASP A 57 -12.88 13.31 -1.99
CA ASP A 57 -14.27 13.69 -1.77
C ASP A 57 -15.11 13.29 -2.99
N SER A 58 -16.25 12.69 -2.74
CA SER A 58 -17.23 12.32 -3.76
C SER A 58 -18.52 13.06 -3.47
N PHE A 59 -18.90 13.96 -4.34
CA PHE A 59 -20.13 14.75 -4.23
C PHE A 59 -20.80 14.90 -5.59
N ASP A 60 -22.10 14.61 -5.67
CA ASP A 60 -22.93 14.72 -6.88
C ASP A 60 -22.29 14.04 -8.12
N SER A 61 -21.75 12.83 -7.92
CA SER A 61 -21.04 12.04 -8.95
C SER A 61 -19.72 12.63 -9.44
N VAL A 62 -19.18 13.65 -8.79
CA VAL A 62 -17.85 14.21 -9.02
C VAL A 62 -16.91 13.71 -7.93
N MET A 63 -15.72 13.28 -8.30
CA MET A 63 -14.66 12.91 -7.36
C MET A 63 -13.54 13.93 -7.41
N GLU A 64 -13.26 14.57 -6.27
CA GLU A 64 -12.16 15.52 -6.10
C GLU A 64 -11.09 14.95 -5.15
N ILE A 65 -9.82 15.13 -5.51
CA ILE A 65 -8.70 14.81 -4.63
C ILE A 65 -8.35 16.07 -3.84
N LEU A 66 -8.74 16.11 -2.57
CA LEU A 66 -8.54 17.27 -1.69
C LEU A 66 -7.09 17.40 -1.23
N ALA A 67 -6.41 16.29 -0.99
CA ALA A 67 -5.02 16.27 -0.55
C ALA A 67 -4.32 14.99 -0.94
N VAL A 68 -3.00 15.09 -1.14
CA VAL A 68 -2.10 13.95 -1.32
C VAL A 68 -0.85 14.16 -0.48
N ALA A 69 -0.46 13.16 0.28
CA ALA A 69 0.81 13.13 1.01
C ALA A 69 1.40 11.73 0.91
N GLY A 70 2.72 11.61 0.93
CA GLY A 70 3.35 10.30 0.76
C GLY A 70 4.82 10.27 1.16
N ASP A 71 5.38 9.08 1.06
CA ASP A 71 6.82 8.80 1.17
C ASP A 71 7.22 7.88 0.01
N ASN A 72 7.95 8.45 -0.96
CA ASN A 72 8.40 7.74 -2.17
C ASN A 72 9.48 6.69 -1.92
N HIS A 73 9.93 6.53 -0.68
CA HIS A 73 10.96 5.60 -0.24
C HIS A 73 10.49 4.76 0.95
N LEU A 74 9.18 4.54 1.09
CA LEU A 74 8.58 3.74 2.15
C LEU A 74 7.63 2.71 1.55
N GLY A 75 7.92 1.41 1.75
CA GLY A 75 7.10 0.34 1.20
C GLY A 75 7.40 -1.02 1.82
N GLY A 76 6.85 -2.06 1.21
CA GLY A 76 7.07 -3.45 1.62
C GLY A 76 8.54 -3.86 1.69
N LYS A 77 9.42 -3.19 0.92
CA LYS A 77 10.87 -3.42 0.92
C LYS A 77 11.53 -2.97 2.23
N ASP A 78 11.04 -1.91 2.87
CA ASP A 78 11.58 -1.44 4.16
C ASP A 78 11.32 -2.47 5.26
N PHE A 79 10.18 -3.16 5.22
CA PHE A 79 9.92 -4.29 6.12
C PHE A 79 10.88 -5.45 5.86
N ASN A 80 11.11 -5.80 4.58
CA ASN A 80 12.06 -6.85 4.21
C ASN A 80 13.46 -6.51 4.73
N GLU A 81 13.88 -5.27 4.58
CA GLU A 81 15.18 -4.78 5.05
C GLU A 81 15.30 -4.90 6.57
N ALA A 82 14.31 -4.43 7.33
CA ALA A 82 14.30 -4.53 8.79
C ALA A 82 14.35 -5.99 9.27
N ILE A 83 13.60 -6.89 8.65
CA ILE A 83 13.62 -8.33 8.96
C ILE A 83 14.99 -8.94 8.61
N ALA A 84 15.56 -8.59 7.46
CA ALA A 84 16.87 -9.09 7.01
C ALA A 84 18.00 -8.67 7.97
N TYR A 85 18.02 -7.40 8.39
CA TYR A 85 18.96 -6.93 9.39
C TYR A 85 18.77 -7.61 10.75
N TYR A 86 17.54 -7.82 11.17
CA TYR A 86 17.24 -8.53 12.40
C TYR A 86 17.67 -9.99 12.34
N PHE A 87 17.44 -10.70 11.21
CA PHE A 87 17.95 -12.05 10.97
C PHE A 87 19.47 -12.12 11.15
N CYS A 88 20.21 -11.20 10.53
CA CYS A 88 21.66 -11.16 10.64
C CYS A 88 22.10 -10.92 12.08
N LYS A 89 21.49 -9.95 12.78
CA LYS A 89 21.78 -9.62 14.17
C LYS A 89 21.59 -10.80 15.12
N GLU A 90 20.45 -11.50 15.03
CA GLU A 90 20.15 -12.65 15.89
C GLU A 90 21.10 -13.83 15.66
N ASN A 91 21.65 -13.95 14.44
CA ASN A 91 22.60 -14.99 14.11
C ASN A 91 24.08 -14.53 14.27
N GLY A 92 24.31 -13.34 14.80
CA GLY A 92 25.67 -12.83 15.06
C GLY A 92 26.50 -12.59 13.79
N ILE A 93 25.84 -12.28 12.67
CA ILE A 93 26.49 -11.93 11.40
C ILE A 93 26.24 -10.47 11.04
N ASP A 94 27.21 -9.84 10.36
CA ASP A 94 27.02 -8.51 9.81
C ASP A 94 26.49 -8.61 8.38
N MET A 95 25.49 -7.82 8.04
CA MET A 95 24.91 -7.73 6.72
C MET A 95 25.90 -7.15 5.69
N ASN A 96 26.73 -6.20 6.10
CA ASN A 96 27.57 -5.44 5.16
C ASN A 96 28.61 -6.29 4.41
N PRO A 97 29.37 -7.20 5.07
CA PRO A 97 30.36 -8.03 4.39
C PRO A 97 29.77 -9.22 3.63
N LEU A 98 28.46 -9.48 3.69
CA LEU A 98 27.85 -10.58 2.94
C LEU A 98 28.03 -10.38 1.43
N SER A 99 28.20 -11.49 0.71
CA SER A 99 28.19 -11.48 -0.75
C SER A 99 26.86 -10.97 -1.30
N PRO A 100 26.81 -10.44 -2.54
CA PRO A 100 25.56 -10.05 -3.18
C PRO A 100 24.54 -11.19 -3.22
N ASP A 101 24.98 -12.42 -3.45
CA ASP A 101 24.12 -13.60 -3.51
C ASP A 101 23.53 -13.94 -2.12
N ASP A 102 24.35 -13.91 -1.07
CA ASP A 102 23.89 -14.15 0.30
C ASP A 102 22.89 -13.07 0.74
N LYS A 103 23.15 -11.80 0.41
CA LYS A 103 22.20 -10.69 0.64
C LYS A 103 20.86 -10.95 -0.06
N ALA A 104 20.90 -11.31 -1.34
CA ALA A 104 19.70 -11.61 -2.12
C ALA A 104 18.89 -12.75 -1.49
N ILE A 105 19.56 -13.80 -0.99
CA ILE A 105 18.91 -14.92 -0.28
C ILE A 105 18.22 -14.41 0.98
N VAL A 106 18.92 -13.62 1.82
CA VAL A 106 18.37 -13.12 3.08
C VAL A 106 17.16 -12.20 2.83
N TYR A 107 17.25 -11.28 1.85
CA TYR A 107 16.13 -10.39 1.49
C TYR A 107 14.92 -11.15 0.97
N ARG A 108 15.14 -12.17 0.12
CA ARG A 108 14.06 -13.02 -0.39
C ARG A 108 13.37 -13.79 0.74
N LEU A 109 14.14 -14.39 1.65
CA LEU A 109 13.59 -15.11 2.80
C LEU A 109 12.85 -14.18 3.77
N ALA A 110 13.33 -12.94 3.95
CA ALA A 110 12.63 -11.92 4.72
C ALA A 110 11.26 -11.57 4.11
N GLU A 111 11.20 -11.45 2.79
CA GLU A 111 9.94 -11.23 2.07
C GLU A 111 8.99 -12.41 2.20
N GLU A 112 9.45 -13.64 1.98
CA GLU A 112 8.67 -14.85 2.13
C GLU A 112 8.13 -14.99 3.56
N CYS A 113 8.95 -14.70 4.57
CA CYS A 113 8.56 -14.67 5.97
C CYS A 113 7.44 -13.64 6.22
N LYS A 114 7.62 -12.41 5.76
CA LYS A 114 6.61 -11.34 5.86
C LYS A 114 5.28 -11.73 5.20
N ILE A 115 5.33 -12.31 4.00
CA ILE A 115 4.13 -12.70 3.23
C ILE A 115 3.39 -13.86 3.89
N SER A 116 4.06 -14.75 4.61
CA SER A 116 3.42 -15.90 5.27
C SER A 116 2.71 -15.53 6.58
N LEU A 117 3.15 -14.51 7.30
CA LEU A 117 2.59 -14.10 8.60
C LEU A 117 1.09 -13.76 8.61
N PRO A 118 0.47 -13.23 7.54
CA PRO A 118 -0.99 -13.03 7.50
C PRO A 118 -1.81 -14.31 7.62
N THR A 119 -1.26 -15.44 7.23
CA THR A 119 -1.96 -16.75 7.20
C THR A 119 -1.43 -17.74 8.21
N GLN A 120 -0.29 -17.45 8.85
CA GLN A 120 0.37 -18.34 9.81
C GLN A 120 0.68 -17.58 11.11
N PRO A 121 0.56 -18.22 12.28
CA PRO A 121 0.88 -17.61 13.56
C PRO A 121 2.36 -17.26 13.69
N MET A 122 3.23 -18.01 13.02
CA MET A 122 4.68 -17.85 13.02
C MET A 122 5.26 -18.15 11.63
N ALA A 123 6.30 -17.45 11.25
CA ALA A 123 7.06 -17.66 10.03
C ALA A 123 8.53 -17.92 10.37
N MET A 124 9.17 -18.79 9.61
CA MET A 124 10.56 -19.19 9.81
C MET A 124 11.41 -18.86 8.60
N MET A 125 12.55 -18.21 8.84
CA MET A 125 13.63 -18.05 7.87
C MET A 125 14.72 -19.07 8.16
N ILE A 126 15.19 -19.77 7.13
CA ILE A 126 16.35 -20.68 7.21
C ILE A 126 17.26 -20.38 6.02
N ALA A 127 18.52 -20.05 6.29
CA ALA A 127 19.53 -19.76 5.26
C ALA A 127 20.84 -20.50 5.56
N ASN A 128 21.53 -20.93 4.50
CA ASN A 128 22.92 -21.41 4.59
C ASN A 128 23.86 -20.32 4.13
N ILE A 129 24.58 -19.70 5.05
CA ILE A 129 25.48 -18.58 4.78
C ILE A 129 26.86 -18.92 5.35
N GLY A 130 27.88 -18.81 4.51
CA GLY A 130 29.28 -19.15 4.93
C GLY A 130 29.42 -20.60 5.42
N GLY A 131 28.63 -21.53 4.89
CA GLY A 131 28.63 -22.95 5.29
C GLY A 131 27.95 -23.24 6.63
N LYS A 132 27.25 -22.26 7.22
CA LYS A 132 26.47 -22.42 8.45
C LYS A 132 24.98 -22.29 8.17
N GLN A 133 24.19 -23.16 8.77
CA GLN A 133 22.74 -23.01 8.76
C GLN A 133 22.33 -22.01 9.84
N LEU A 134 21.64 -20.95 9.42
CA LEU A 134 21.14 -19.86 10.25
C LEU A 134 19.61 -19.89 10.21
N SER A 135 18.97 -19.50 11.30
CA SER A 135 17.50 -19.48 11.38
C SER A 135 16.96 -18.32 12.20
N LEU A 136 15.74 -17.92 11.90
CA LEU A 136 14.97 -16.93 12.64
C LEU A 136 13.50 -17.33 12.60
N THR A 137 12.80 -17.20 13.73
CA THR A 137 11.34 -17.33 13.80
C THR A 137 10.74 -16.00 14.19
N LEU A 138 9.70 -15.57 13.46
CA LEU A 138 8.95 -14.35 13.70
C LEU A 138 7.46 -14.66 13.86
N ASP A 139 6.82 -13.92 14.76
CA ASP A 139 5.37 -13.74 14.82
C ASP A 139 5.00 -12.28 14.53
N ASN A 140 3.72 -11.96 14.51
CA ASN A 140 3.25 -10.60 14.25
C ASN A 140 3.70 -9.58 15.31
N ASN A 141 3.86 -9.99 16.58
CA ASN A 141 4.32 -9.09 17.64
C ASN A 141 5.80 -8.74 17.44
N LYS A 142 6.62 -9.75 17.16
CA LYS A 142 8.03 -9.53 16.86
C LYS A 142 8.23 -8.72 15.58
N LEU A 143 7.39 -8.93 14.56
CA LEU A 143 7.40 -8.11 13.34
C LEU A 143 7.17 -6.62 13.66
N ILE A 144 6.18 -6.31 14.51
CA ILE A 144 5.90 -4.91 14.91
C ILE A 144 7.11 -4.30 15.64
N GLU A 145 7.73 -5.05 16.55
CA GLU A 145 8.91 -4.60 17.28
C GLU A 145 10.09 -4.31 16.32
N VAL A 146 10.42 -5.28 15.45
CA VAL A 146 11.52 -5.21 14.50
C VAL A 146 11.33 -4.08 13.47
N CYS A 147 10.09 -3.88 13.04
CA CYS A 147 9.73 -2.88 12.03
C CYS A 147 9.18 -1.57 12.62
N SER A 148 9.39 -1.29 13.92
CA SER A 148 8.83 -0.11 14.58
C SER A 148 9.17 1.20 13.87
N ALA A 149 10.41 1.38 13.41
CA ALA A 149 10.83 2.55 12.66
C ALA A 149 10.10 2.71 11.30
N VAL A 150 9.74 1.59 10.65
CA VAL A 150 8.95 1.60 9.41
C VAL A 150 7.54 2.08 9.72
N PHE A 151 6.92 1.55 10.76
CA PHE A 151 5.57 1.96 11.19
C PHE A 151 5.51 3.45 11.59
N GLU A 152 6.53 3.97 12.29
CA GLU A 152 6.58 5.39 12.65
C GLU A 152 6.57 6.31 11.42
N ARG A 153 7.24 5.92 10.33
CA ARG A 153 7.23 6.68 9.07
C ARG A 153 5.85 6.74 8.43
N VAL A 154 5.01 5.71 8.59
CA VAL A 154 3.64 5.67 8.03
C VAL A 154 2.74 6.75 8.65
N ALA A 155 2.91 7.07 9.92
CA ALA A 155 2.05 8.03 10.62
C ALA A 155 2.16 9.47 10.09
N SER A 156 3.33 9.86 9.57
CA SER A 156 3.56 11.23 9.10
C SER A 156 2.72 11.60 7.86
N PRO A 157 2.70 10.80 6.76
CA PRO A 157 1.84 11.05 5.61
C PRO A 157 0.35 11.11 5.95
N VAL A 158 -0.13 10.25 6.86
CA VAL A 158 -1.53 10.25 7.29
C VAL A 158 -1.91 11.59 7.93
N ARG A 159 -1.10 12.05 8.90
CA ARG A 159 -1.34 13.37 9.54
C ARG A 159 -1.25 14.52 8.55
N LYS A 160 -0.29 14.44 7.61
CA LYS A 160 -0.10 15.48 6.60
C LYS A 160 -1.28 15.56 5.65
N ALA A 161 -1.83 14.45 5.17
CA ALA A 161 -2.98 14.44 4.28
C ALA A 161 -4.22 15.05 4.94
N LEU A 162 -4.51 14.71 6.19
CA LEU A 162 -5.59 15.32 6.97
C LEU A 162 -5.37 16.83 7.16
N HIS A 163 -4.18 17.24 7.52
CA HIS A 163 -3.85 18.67 7.67
C HIS A 163 -4.04 19.45 6.36
N ASP A 164 -3.52 18.92 5.24
CA ASP A 164 -3.53 19.58 3.95
C ASP A 164 -4.95 19.66 3.34
N SER A 165 -5.81 18.65 3.62
CA SER A 165 -7.24 18.69 3.27
C SER A 165 -8.07 19.59 4.18
N ARG A 166 -7.55 20.02 5.32
CA ARG A 166 -8.25 20.75 6.40
C ARG A 166 -9.41 19.95 7.01
N LEU A 167 -9.33 18.63 6.94
CA LEU A 167 -10.29 17.70 7.52
C LEU A 167 -9.71 17.02 8.77
N SER A 168 -10.61 16.65 9.66
CA SER A 168 -10.32 15.74 10.77
C SER A 168 -10.60 14.29 10.37
N ILE A 169 -10.18 13.33 11.18
CA ILE A 169 -10.50 11.93 10.92
C ILE A 169 -12.00 11.64 11.04
N ASP A 170 -12.74 12.45 11.81
CA ASP A 170 -14.18 12.29 11.97
C ASP A 170 -14.95 12.66 10.69
N ASP A 171 -14.36 13.51 9.83
CA ASP A 171 -14.90 13.91 8.53
C ASP A 171 -14.66 12.84 7.44
N ILE A 172 -13.86 11.82 7.72
CA ILE A 172 -13.59 10.71 6.79
C ILE A 172 -14.63 9.62 7.02
N ASP A 173 -15.40 9.26 6.00
CA ASP A 173 -16.39 8.20 6.08
C ASP A 173 -15.73 6.84 6.17
N ASP A 174 -14.80 6.53 5.25
CA ASP A 174 -14.09 5.27 5.21
C ASP A 174 -12.61 5.39 4.84
N ILE A 175 -11.81 4.41 5.31
CA ILE A 175 -10.40 4.25 4.97
C ILE A 175 -10.27 3.04 4.05
N ILE A 176 -9.85 3.28 2.81
CA ILE A 176 -9.71 2.28 1.76
C ILE A 176 -8.24 1.93 1.61
N LEU A 177 -7.91 0.65 1.74
CA LEU A 177 -6.56 0.13 1.67
C LEU A 177 -6.24 -0.41 0.28
N VAL A 178 -5.11 0.01 -0.28
CA VAL A 178 -4.61 -0.37 -1.60
C VAL A 178 -3.14 -0.77 -1.50
N GLY A 179 -2.70 -1.66 -2.38
CA GLY A 179 -1.33 -2.15 -2.43
C GLY A 179 -1.04 -3.34 -1.53
N GLY A 180 -0.05 -4.13 -1.92
CA GLY A 180 0.27 -5.42 -1.29
C GLY A 180 0.68 -5.34 0.18
N SER A 181 1.30 -4.22 0.62
CA SER A 181 1.67 -4.03 2.03
C SER A 181 0.45 -3.90 2.94
N CYS A 182 -0.70 -3.45 2.42
CA CYS A 182 -1.97 -3.40 3.15
C CYS A 182 -2.58 -4.78 3.46
N LYS A 183 -2.06 -5.86 2.88
CA LYS A 183 -2.47 -7.23 3.23
C LYS A 183 -1.98 -7.67 4.60
N MET A 184 -0.94 -7.02 5.11
CA MET A 184 -0.40 -7.31 6.44
C MET A 184 -1.39 -6.90 7.54
N PRO A 185 -1.85 -7.82 8.41
CA PRO A 185 -2.74 -7.48 9.53
C PRO A 185 -2.14 -6.42 10.46
N THR A 186 -0.82 -6.43 10.61
CA THR A 186 -0.07 -5.46 11.42
C THR A 186 -0.14 -4.04 10.84
N VAL A 187 -0.13 -3.88 9.52
CA VAL A 187 -0.33 -2.59 8.84
C VAL A 187 -1.76 -2.09 9.06
N ARG A 188 -2.76 -2.96 8.87
CA ARG A 188 -4.17 -2.62 9.10
C ARG A 188 -4.41 -2.17 10.54
N ALA A 189 -3.91 -2.93 11.50
CA ALA A 189 -4.01 -2.60 12.93
C ALA A 189 -3.28 -1.29 13.27
N PHE A 190 -2.16 -1.02 12.61
CA PHE A 190 -1.44 0.24 12.81
C PHE A 190 -2.22 1.45 12.26
N ILE A 191 -2.79 1.34 11.05
CA ILE A 191 -3.66 2.39 10.48
C ILE A 191 -4.86 2.63 11.40
N GLU A 192 -5.56 1.57 11.84
CA GLU A 192 -6.65 1.69 12.82
C GLU A 192 -6.21 2.40 14.10
N LYS A 193 -5.04 2.04 14.65
CA LYS A 193 -4.48 2.65 15.85
C LYS A 193 -4.22 4.16 15.71
N ILE A 194 -3.64 4.59 14.58
CA ILE A 194 -3.28 6.02 14.40
C ILE A 194 -4.44 6.89 13.95
N THR A 195 -5.48 6.30 13.35
CA THR A 195 -6.68 7.01 12.89
C THR A 195 -7.85 6.87 13.86
N GLY A 196 -7.88 5.85 14.71
CA GLY A 196 -9.04 5.49 15.53
C GLY A 196 -10.21 4.90 14.73
N LYS A 197 -10.05 4.74 13.40
CA LYS A 197 -11.09 4.24 12.49
C LYS A 197 -10.63 2.95 11.83
N ARG A 198 -11.48 1.93 11.83
CA ARG A 198 -11.19 0.64 11.23
C ARG A 198 -11.20 0.74 9.70
N PRO A 199 -10.11 0.36 9.00
CA PRO A 199 -10.10 0.37 7.55
C PRO A 199 -11.06 -0.66 6.95
N CYS A 200 -11.62 -0.33 5.77
CA CYS A 200 -12.39 -1.26 4.96
C CYS A 200 -11.51 -2.44 4.50
N THR A 201 -12.04 -3.66 4.61
CA THR A 201 -11.34 -4.89 4.24
C THR A 201 -12.05 -5.70 3.16
N ASP A 202 -13.15 -5.19 2.63
CA ASP A 202 -14.01 -5.89 1.67
C ASP A 202 -13.47 -5.86 0.25
N ILE A 203 -12.51 -4.96 -0.02
CA ILE A 203 -11.87 -4.82 -1.33
C ILE A 203 -10.47 -5.42 -1.25
N ASP A 204 -10.13 -6.23 -2.23
CA ASP A 204 -8.78 -6.76 -2.34
C ASP A 204 -7.80 -5.62 -2.72
N PRO A 205 -6.82 -5.30 -1.84
CA PRO A 205 -5.89 -4.22 -2.08
C PRO A 205 -5.05 -4.35 -3.37
N ASP A 206 -4.84 -5.56 -3.87
CA ASP A 206 -4.07 -5.78 -5.11
C ASP A 206 -4.86 -5.44 -6.37
N THR A 207 -6.18 -5.52 -6.32
CA THR A 207 -7.03 -5.38 -7.51
C THR A 207 -7.92 -4.15 -7.50
N ALA A 208 -8.00 -3.43 -6.40
CA ALA A 208 -8.89 -2.28 -6.21
C ALA A 208 -8.76 -1.24 -7.33
N ILE A 209 -7.53 -0.83 -7.66
CA ILE A 209 -7.27 0.17 -8.71
C ILE A 209 -7.72 -0.34 -10.08
N ALA A 210 -7.39 -1.60 -10.42
CA ALA A 210 -7.77 -2.20 -11.69
C ALA A 210 -9.29 -2.34 -11.83
N GLN A 211 -9.98 -2.73 -10.75
CA GLN A 211 -11.45 -2.80 -10.70
C GLN A 211 -12.06 -1.41 -10.92
N GLY A 212 -11.57 -0.39 -10.22
CA GLY A 212 -12.05 0.98 -10.38
C GLY A 212 -11.80 1.54 -11.79
N ALA A 213 -10.65 1.26 -12.37
CA ALA A 213 -10.36 1.63 -13.77
C ALA A 213 -11.32 0.95 -14.75
N GLY A 214 -11.65 -0.33 -14.54
CA GLY A 214 -12.64 -1.06 -15.32
C GLY A 214 -14.06 -0.48 -15.18
N ILE A 215 -14.46 -0.13 -13.96
CA ILE A 215 -15.74 0.53 -13.68
C ILE A 215 -15.79 1.88 -14.40
N PHE A 216 -14.73 2.69 -14.29
CA PHE A 216 -14.62 3.98 -14.97
C PHE A 216 -14.81 3.85 -16.49
N ALA A 217 -14.16 2.88 -17.11
CA ALA A 217 -14.31 2.60 -18.55
C ALA A 217 -15.77 2.25 -18.91
N GLY A 218 -16.42 1.39 -18.09
CA GLY A 218 -17.82 0.98 -18.31
C GLY A 218 -18.85 2.09 -18.09
N ILE A 219 -18.60 3.01 -17.16
CA ILE A 219 -19.46 4.17 -16.92
C ILE A 219 -19.42 5.12 -18.13
N LYS A 220 -18.22 5.37 -18.66
CA LYS A 220 -18.03 6.25 -19.80
C LYS A 220 -18.82 5.81 -21.04
N ASP A 221 -18.83 4.50 -21.32
CA ASP A 221 -19.56 3.96 -22.47
C ASP A 221 -21.09 4.05 -22.36
N ARG A 222 -21.60 4.28 -21.14
CA ARG A 222 -23.05 4.35 -20.87
C ARG A 222 -23.60 5.77 -20.74
N ASN A 223 -22.76 6.77 -20.57
CA ASN A 223 -23.23 8.13 -20.23
C ASN A 223 -22.26 9.21 -20.71
N ASP A 224 -22.58 9.91 -21.81
CA ASP A 224 -21.87 11.11 -22.26
C ASP A 224 -21.88 12.27 -21.24
N LYS A 225 -22.61 12.10 -20.11
CA LYS A 225 -22.75 13.12 -19.07
C LYS A 225 -21.71 13.03 -17.94
N LEU A 226 -20.91 11.96 -17.90
CA LEU A 226 -19.82 11.82 -16.90
C LEU A 226 -18.50 12.35 -17.46
N GLN A 227 -18.47 13.65 -17.82
CA GLN A 227 -17.27 14.28 -18.40
C GLN A 227 -16.19 14.65 -17.38
N ASP A 228 -16.46 14.69 -16.09
CA ASP A 228 -15.62 15.38 -15.10
C ASP A 228 -15.25 14.52 -13.86
N ILE A 229 -14.79 13.28 -14.09
CA ILE A 229 -13.97 12.61 -13.08
C ILE A 229 -12.51 12.97 -13.38
N ILE A 230 -12.04 14.07 -12.83
CA ILE A 230 -10.68 14.61 -13.00
C ILE A 230 -9.76 14.11 -11.91
#